data_dd75960a916b333052afa7c1e9d11935
#
_entry.id   dd75960a916b333052afa7c1e9d11935
#
_cell.length_a   1.000
_cell.length_b   1.000
_cell.length_c   1.000
_cell.angle_alpha   90.00
_cell.angle_beta   90.00
_cell.angle_gamma   90.00
#
_symmetry.space_group_name_H-M   'P 1'
#
loop_
_entity.id
_entity.type
_entity.pdbx_description
1 polymer ?
#
loop_
_entity_poly.entity_id
_entity_poly.type
_entity_poly.pdbx_seq_one_letter_code
_entity_poly.pdbx_strand_id
1 'polypeptide(L)'
;MNKIIKMLAVCMALVMTALFVVSCGDKTNDEPNNADDNTDDTSEENEYNPYPYDDLSVFMDLPAYDDVTVTEKEIEEYTHMSLADIFSSNSLYIDTTDRGAEKWDRVKIDFTGFIDGETFDGGSAKNYYIILGSGMFISGFEEGIIGMEIGEVRDLELKFPDGYYEEFAGKDVTFSVTLREIGAPPEINDDFCQKYTYCATREELYSALREECLRNTAWETVLSRCELKETQPEEYTEYYQSFVSMFNACAEAEKMSLEDFVSQYGGYYTSYGLRAGMSLSEFYYVAKNYADSNTANDLLLYSIIRKEGLKTEGEEYDSALAELLTRYPGYSVAELEDEYGKTVVITSVMNIQVLRLLASLVTVTE
;
A
#
# COMPACT_ATOMS: atom_id res chain seq x y z
N MET A 1 -13.87 16.91 -16.19
CA MET A 1 -13.17 16.10 -15.17
C MET A 1 -12.54 17.08 -14.20
N ASN A 2 -13.19 17.28 -13.05
CA ASN A 2 -13.06 18.46 -12.19
C ASN A 2 -11.79 18.49 -11.32
N LYS A 3 -11.43 19.72 -10.87
CA LYS A 3 -10.30 19.98 -9.93
C LYS A 3 -10.31 19.07 -8.70
N ILE A 4 -11.49 18.65 -8.24
CA ILE A 4 -11.67 17.75 -7.08
C ILE A 4 -11.13 16.35 -7.37
N ILE A 5 -11.33 15.80 -8.59
CA ILE A 5 -10.77 14.50 -9.00
C ILE A 5 -9.25 14.56 -9.11
N LYS A 6 -8.68 15.71 -9.52
CA LYS A 6 -7.23 15.91 -9.52
C LYS A 6 -6.65 16.08 -8.12
N MET A 7 -7.38 16.71 -7.21
CA MET A 7 -6.97 16.85 -5.80
C MET A 7 -7.03 15.49 -5.07
N LEU A 8 -8.06 14.68 -5.33
CA LEU A 8 -8.17 13.30 -4.83
C LEU A 8 -7.11 12.36 -5.43
N ALA A 9 -6.74 12.54 -6.72
CA ALA A 9 -5.67 11.77 -7.35
C ALA A 9 -4.27 12.14 -6.79
N VAL A 10 -4.05 13.38 -6.39
CA VAL A 10 -2.81 13.81 -5.70
C VAL A 10 -2.77 13.27 -4.27
N CYS A 11 -3.90 13.24 -3.57
CA CYS A 11 -3.99 12.55 -2.27
C CYS A 11 -3.77 11.04 -2.39
N MET A 12 -4.26 10.38 -3.47
CA MET A 12 -4.03 8.95 -3.69
C MET A 12 -2.56 8.58 -3.97
N ALA A 13 -1.82 9.43 -4.69
CA ALA A 13 -0.39 9.20 -4.92
C ALA A 13 0.45 9.33 -3.65
N LEU A 14 -0.01 10.09 -2.66
CA LEU A 14 0.60 10.24 -1.34
C LEU A 14 0.23 9.10 -0.38
N VAL A 15 -0.93 8.45 -0.54
CA VAL A 15 -1.43 7.37 0.34
C VAL A 15 -0.76 6.02 0.10
N MET A 16 -0.18 5.75 -1.08
CA MET A 16 0.50 4.47 -1.35
C MET A 16 1.94 4.38 -0.84
N THR A 17 2.51 5.46 -0.29
CA THR A 17 3.91 5.47 0.19
C THR A 17 4.13 6.09 1.56
N ALA A 18 3.07 6.49 2.25
CA ALA A 18 3.18 7.00 3.62
C ALA A 18 1.97 6.55 4.43
N LEU A 19 2.22 5.88 5.53
CA LEU A 19 1.27 5.77 6.63
C LEU A 19 0.96 7.20 7.09
N PHE A 20 -0.21 7.73 6.74
CA PHE A 20 -0.59 9.10 7.09
C PHE A 20 -1.28 9.13 8.43
N VAL A 21 -0.66 9.84 9.34
CA VAL A 21 -1.37 10.48 10.44
C VAL A 21 -1.92 11.80 9.90
N VAL A 22 -3.21 11.86 9.63
CA VAL A 22 -3.91 13.12 9.37
C VAL A 22 -4.38 13.66 10.71
N SER A 23 -3.51 14.42 11.36
CA SER A 23 -3.95 15.30 12.44
C SER A 23 -4.58 16.55 11.81
N CYS A 24 -5.88 16.64 11.79
CA CYS A 24 -6.60 17.88 11.47
C CYS A 24 -6.55 18.81 12.67
N GLY A 25 -5.49 19.62 12.76
CA GLY A 25 -5.47 20.77 13.65
C GLY A 25 -6.35 21.90 13.11
N ASP A 26 -7.37 22.24 13.86
CA ASP A 26 -8.29 23.33 13.59
C ASP A 26 -7.55 24.69 13.61
N LYS A 27 -7.60 25.42 12.48
CA LYS A 27 -7.12 26.81 12.43
C LYS A 27 -8.24 27.73 12.92
N THR A 28 -8.29 28.00 14.20
CA THR A 28 -9.02 29.18 14.69
C THR A 28 -8.07 30.38 14.70
N ASN A 29 -8.38 31.36 13.84
CA ASN A 29 -7.81 32.71 13.90
C ASN A 29 -8.24 33.38 15.20
N ASP A 30 -7.28 33.79 16.02
CA ASP A 30 -7.44 34.92 16.94
C ASP A 30 -6.14 35.72 17.00
N GLU A 31 -6.28 37.00 16.77
CA GLU A 31 -5.24 38.02 16.77
C GLU A 31 -4.68 38.32 18.18
N PRO A 32 -3.52 39.02 18.29
CA PRO A 32 -2.69 38.99 19.46
C PRO A 32 -3.11 40.01 20.52
N ASN A 33 -3.03 39.62 21.75
CA ASN A 33 -3.01 40.60 22.87
C ASN A 33 -1.72 40.49 23.67
N ASN A 34 -0.97 41.61 23.68
CA ASN A 34 0.23 41.84 24.45
C ASN A 34 -0.06 41.75 25.94
N ALA A 35 0.78 41.03 26.67
CA ALA A 35 1.23 41.43 28.00
C ALA A 35 2.49 40.65 28.39
N ASP A 36 3.54 41.41 28.74
CA ASP A 36 4.74 40.99 29.47
C ASP A 36 4.40 40.09 30.66
N ASP A 37 5.15 39.01 30.87
CA ASP A 37 5.93 38.87 32.09
C ASP A 37 6.91 37.68 32.03
N ASN A 38 8.11 37.93 32.55
CA ASN A 38 9.16 36.96 32.82
C ASN A 38 8.68 35.85 33.74
N THR A 39 9.04 34.59 33.48
CA THR A 39 9.72 33.73 34.43
C THR A 39 10.06 32.37 33.86
N ASP A 40 11.31 32.01 34.06
CA ASP A 40 11.84 30.66 34.34
C ASP A 40 11.87 29.65 33.19
N ASP A 41 13.05 29.64 32.62
CA ASP A 41 13.62 28.57 31.79
C ASP A 41 13.72 27.27 32.62
N THR A 42 12.71 26.45 32.55
CA THR A 42 12.87 25.01 32.73
C THR A 42 12.61 24.39 31.38
N SER A 43 13.68 23.97 30.71
CA SER A 43 13.65 23.13 29.54
C SER A 43 12.91 21.80 29.84
N GLU A 44 11.59 21.82 29.73
CA GLU A 44 10.85 20.60 29.42
C GLU A 44 11.25 20.26 27.99
N GLU A 45 12.16 19.28 27.87
CA GLU A 45 12.37 18.57 26.60
C GLU A 45 10.97 18.16 26.09
N ASN A 46 10.50 18.80 25.04
CA ASN A 46 9.22 18.52 24.43
C ASN A 46 9.38 17.14 23.78
N GLU A 47 9.21 16.09 24.59
CA GLU A 47 9.27 14.70 24.14
C GLU A 47 8.17 14.53 23.08
N TYR A 48 8.56 14.21 21.85
CA TYR A 48 7.62 13.93 20.77
C TYR A 48 6.67 12.83 21.24
N ASN A 49 5.43 13.17 21.48
CA ASN A 49 4.40 12.25 21.91
C ASN A 49 3.07 12.60 21.23
N PRO A 50 2.89 12.22 19.96
CA PRO A 50 1.66 12.48 19.20
C PRO A 50 0.47 11.65 19.70
N TYR A 51 0.73 10.61 20.50
CA TYR A 51 -0.28 9.79 21.18
C TYR A 51 -0.19 10.05 22.69
N PRO A 52 -1.01 10.97 23.25
CA PRO A 52 -0.85 11.49 24.60
C PRO A 52 -1.38 10.55 25.70
N TYR A 53 -1.26 9.25 25.50
CA TYR A 53 -1.70 8.23 26.45
C TYR A 53 -0.50 7.65 27.20
N ASP A 54 -0.57 7.54 28.51
CA ASP A 54 0.50 6.96 29.34
C ASP A 54 0.72 5.47 29.04
N ASP A 55 -0.36 4.76 28.74
CA ASP A 55 -0.36 3.32 28.49
C ASP A 55 -1.17 2.98 27.24
N LEU A 56 -0.49 2.57 26.18
CA LEU A 56 -1.13 2.14 24.92
C LEU A 56 -1.71 0.72 25.00
N SER A 57 -1.31 -0.06 26.02
CA SER A 57 -1.80 -1.43 26.18
C SER A 57 -3.30 -1.48 26.57
N VAL A 58 -3.88 -0.36 26.96
CA VAL A 58 -5.34 -0.28 27.18
C VAL A 58 -6.15 -0.39 25.89
N PHE A 59 -5.53 -0.08 24.75
CA PHE A 59 -6.15 -0.08 23.42
C PHE A 59 -5.76 -1.32 22.59
N MET A 60 -4.51 -1.77 22.70
CA MET A 60 -3.94 -2.88 21.93
C MET A 60 -2.73 -3.45 22.66
N ASP A 61 -2.61 -4.78 22.72
CA ASP A 61 -1.36 -5.41 23.19
C ASP A 61 -0.36 -5.44 22.03
N LEU A 62 0.89 -5.00 22.29
CA LEU A 62 1.96 -5.05 21.28
C LEU A 62 2.33 -6.52 20.99
N PRO A 63 2.11 -7.01 19.75
CA PRO A 63 2.47 -8.39 19.40
C PRO A 63 3.99 -8.60 19.33
N ALA A 64 4.43 -9.86 19.28
CA ALA A 64 5.83 -10.20 18.99
C ALA A 64 6.19 -9.76 17.56
N TYR A 65 7.40 -9.24 17.37
CA TYR A 65 7.91 -8.75 16.09
C TYR A 65 9.36 -9.17 15.79
N ASP A 66 9.95 -10.02 16.62
CA ASP A 66 11.32 -10.54 16.47
C ASP A 66 11.37 -11.97 15.89
N ASP A 67 10.23 -12.49 15.44
CA ASP A 67 10.06 -13.83 14.91
C ASP A 67 9.56 -13.85 13.44
N VAL A 68 9.66 -12.74 12.75
CA VAL A 68 9.25 -12.63 11.34
C VAL A 68 10.29 -13.32 10.46
N THR A 69 9.80 -14.13 9.53
CA THR A 69 10.64 -14.84 8.56
C THR A 69 10.19 -14.50 7.14
N VAL A 70 11.13 -14.50 6.21
CA VAL A 70 10.89 -14.39 4.77
C VAL A 70 11.86 -15.32 4.03
N THR A 71 11.44 -15.89 2.94
CA THR A 71 12.29 -16.73 2.08
C THR A 71 12.99 -15.90 1.00
N GLU A 72 14.13 -16.39 0.50
CA GLU A 72 14.79 -15.78 -0.67
C GLU A 72 13.86 -15.76 -1.90
N LYS A 73 13.00 -16.78 -2.04
CA LYS A 73 11.99 -16.82 -3.11
C LYS A 73 10.98 -15.68 -3.01
N GLU A 74 10.44 -15.39 -1.83
CA GLU A 74 9.51 -14.28 -1.62
C GLU A 74 10.17 -12.93 -1.90
N ILE A 75 11.45 -12.77 -1.54
CA ILE A 75 12.22 -11.57 -1.86
C ILE A 75 12.41 -11.43 -3.38
N GLU A 76 12.71 -12.53 -4.08
CA GLU A 76 12.82 -12.54 -5.54
C GLU A 76 11.48 -12.16 -6.19
N GLU A 77 10.38 -12.75 -5.76
CA GLU A 77 9.04 -12.45 -6.27
C GLU A 77 8.65 -10.99 -6.01
N TYR A 78 8.88 -10.47 -4.83
CA TYR A 78 8.68 -9.05 -4.50
C TYR A 78 9.50 -8.13 -5.44
N THR A 79 10.79 -8.44 -5.61
CA THR A 79 11.70 -7.67 -6.48
C THR A 79 11.17 -7.62 -7.91
N HIS A 80 10.76 -8.75 -8.46
CA HIS A 80 10.23 -8.80 -9.83
C HIS A 80 8.90 -8.07 -9.97
N MET A 81 8.01 -8.12 -8.98
CA MET A 81 6.76 -7.37 -9.00
C MET A 81 7.01 -5.85 -8.96
N SER A 82 7.90 -5.39 -8.09
CA SER A 82 8.27 -3.97 -8.01
C SER A 82 8.90 -3.48 -9.32
N LEU A 83 9.74 -4.28 -9.96
CA LEU A 83 10.29 -3.98 -11.28
C LEU A 83 9.21 -3.96 -12.37
N ALA A 84 8.26 -4.88 -12.32
CA ALA A 84 7.14 -4.94 -13.26
C ALA A 84 6.24 -3.70 -13.19
N ASP A 85 6.08 -3.12 -12.00
CA ASP A 85 5.37 -1.85 -11.81
C ASP A 85 6.13 -0.69 -12.45
N ILE A 86 7.47 -0.63 -12.29
CA ILE A 86 8.32 0.37 -12.96
C ILE A 86 8.19 0.23 -14.48
N PHE A 87 8.25 -1.01 -15.02
CA PHE A 87 8.15 -1.26 -16.45
C PHE A 87 6.77 -0.88 -16.99
N SER A 88 5.70 -1.21 -16.28
CA SER A 88 4.33 -0.91 -16.67
C SER A 88 4.05 0.59 -16.65
N SER A 89 4.44 1.28 -15.58
CA SER A 89 4.22 2.72 -15.40
C SER A 89 4.97 3.57 -16.44
N ASN A 90 6.09 3.07 -16.94
CA ASN A 90 6.91 3.75 -17.95
C ASN A 90 6.78 3.16 -19.36
N SER A 91 5.89 2.16 -19.57
CA SER A 91 5.68 1.48 -20.86
C SER A 91 6.97 0.90 -21.46
N LEU A 92 7.77 0.20 -20.64
CA LEU A 92 9.11 -0.25 -20.99
C LEU A 92 9.19 -1.68 -21.51
N TYR A 93 8.10 -2.46 -21.48
CA TYR A 93 8.10 -3.82 -22.03
C TYR A 93 8.40 -3.81 -23.52
N ILE A 94 9.22 -4.75 -23.96
CA ILE A 94 9.73 -4.85 -25.34
C ILE A 94 8.95 -5.96 -26.06
N ASP A 95 8.24 -5.62 -27.12
CA ASP A 95 7.51 -6.59 -27.91
C ASP A 95 8.44 -7.68 -28.46
N THR A 96 8.10 -8.93 -28.23
CA THR A 96 8.91 -10.09 -28.55
C THR A 96 8.06 -11.11 -29.31
N THR A 97 8.61 -11.63 -30.43
CA THR A 97 7.89 -12.54 -31.34
C THR A 97 8.71 -13.79 -31.71
N ASP A 98 9.91 -13.92 -31.24
CA ASP A 98 10.92 -14.91 -31.64
C ASP A 98 11.09 -16.06 -30.62
N ARG A 99 10.29 -16.04 -29.54
CA ARG A 99 10.28 -17.06 -28.49
C ARG A 99 8.88 -17.22 -27.89
N GLY A 100 8.68 -18.30 -27.16
CA GLY A 100 7.51 -18.46 -26.30
C GLY A 100 7.54 -17.55 -25.08
N ALA A 101 6.40 -17.41 -24.41
CA ALA A 101 6.26 -16.61 -23.20
C ALA A 101 7.10 -17.17 -22.05
N GLU A 102 7.77 -16.30 -21.30
CA GLU A 102 8.61 -16.65 -20.15
C GLU A 102 8.06 -16.01 -18.87
N LYS A 103 8.52 -16.51 -17.72
CA LYS A 103 8.20 -15.90 -16.42
C LYS A 103 8.66 -14.44 -16.41
N TRP A 104 7.84 -13.55 -15.86
CA TRP A 104 7.99 -12.11 -15.80
C TRP A 104 7.73 -11.34 -17.10
N ASP A 105 7.41 -12.02 -18.20
CA ASP A 105 6.83 -11.34 -19.36
C ASP A 105 5.47 -10.76 -19.03
N ARG A 106 5.18 -9.57 -19.57
CA ARG A 106 3.82 -9.04 -19.65
C ARG A 106 3.16 -9.56 -20.92
N VAL A 107 2.19 -10.44 -20.78
CA VAL A 107 1.47 -11.00 -21.92
C VAL A 107 0.09 -10.41 -22.06
N LYS A 108 -0.38 -10.30 -23.31
CA LYS A 108 -1.78 -9.99 -23.62
C LYS A 108 -2.47 -11.29 -24.02
N ILE A 109 -3.59 -11.59 -23.37
CA ILE A 109 -4.35 -12.81 -23.61
C ILE A 109 -5.83 -12.52 -23.86
N ASP A 110 -6.48 -13.44 -24.57
CA ASP A 110 -7.92 -13.65 -24.47
C ASP A 110 -8.13 -14.96 -23.73
N PHE A 111 -9.09 -14.99 -22.82
CA PHE A 111 -9.43 -16.25 -22.14
C PHE A 111 -10.93 -16.40 -21.93
N THR A 112 -11.38 -17.67 -21.87
CA THR A 112 -12.75 -18.05 -21.54
C THR A 112 -12.71 -19.24 -20.60
N GLY A 113 -13.33 -19.10 -19.43
CA GLY A 113 -13.45 -20.15 -18.42
C GLY A 113 -14.76 -20.92 -18.56
N PHE A 114 -14.68 -22.21 -18.31
CA PHE A 114 -15.80 -23.15 -18.35
C PHE A 114 -15.82 -23.99 -17.08
N ILE A 115 -16.99 -24.05 -16.42
CA ILE A 115 -17.28 -24.98 -15.32
C ILE A 115 -18.37 -25.94 -15.87
N ASP A 116 -18.13 -27.24 -15.81
CA ASP A 116 -19.04 -28.27 -16.37
C ASP A 116 -19.43 -28.02 -17.83
N GLY A 117 -18.55 -27.37 -18.60
CA GLY A 117 -18.73 -27.03 -20.01
C GLY A 117 -19.54 -25.75 -20.28
N GLU A 118 -19.97 -25.04 -19.26
CA GLU A 118 -20.70 -23.78 -19.37
C GLU A 118 -19.82 -22.58 -18.90
N THR A 119 -19.96 -21.44 -19.60
CA THR A 119 -19.27 -20.20 -19.20
C THR A 119 -19.91 -19.60 -17.95
N PHE A 120 -19.15 -18.85 -17.17
CA PHE A 120 -19.61 -18.18 -15.95
C PHE A 120 -19.22 -16.70 -15.94
N ASP A 121 -19.94 -15.91 -15.15
CA ASP A 121 -19.69 -14.47 -15.02
C ASP A 121 -18.31 -14.21 -14.41
N GLY A 122 -17.55 -13.28 -15.02
CA GLY A 122 -16.18 -12.98 -14.64
C GLY A 122 -15.13 -13.96 -15.15
N GLY A 123 -15.54 -15.11 -15.76
CA GLY A 123 -14.63 -16.13 -16.26
C GLY A 123 -14.02 -15.83 -17.64
N SER A 124 -14.30 -14.69 -18.27
CA SER A 124 -13.83 -14.40 -19.63
C SER A 124 -13.37 -12.95 -19.80
N ALA A 125 -12.28 -12.76 -20.52
CA ALA A 125 -11.82 -11.44 -20.94
C ALA A 125 -11.13 -11.49 -22.30
N LYS A 126 -11.03 -10.32 -22.95
CA LYS A 126 -10.27 -10.14 -24.19
C LYS A 126 -9.26 -9.01 -24.03
N ASN A 127 -8.12 -9.15 -24.70
CA ASN A 127 -7.02 -8.18 -24.64
C ASN A 127 -6.59 -7.86 -23.21
N TYR A 128 -6.59 -8.85 -22.33
CA TYR A 128 -6.25 -8.70 -20.94
C TYR A 128 -4.74 -8.84 -20.76
N TYR A 129 -4.12 -7.89 -20.06
CA TYR A 129 -2.69 -7.92 -19.75
C TYR A 129 -2.46 -8.57 -18.39
N ILE A 130 -1.53 -9.51 -18.35
CA ILE A 130 -1.01 -10.12 -17.11
C ILE A 130 0.52 -10.18 -17.14
N ILE A 131 1.11 -10.26 -15.97
CA ILE A 131 2.54 -10.53 -15.79
C ILE A 131 2.67 -11.97 -15.32
N LEU A 132 3.36 -12.79 -16.08
CA LEU A 132 3.51 -14.22 -15.77
C LEU A 132 4.40 -14.41 -14.53
N GLY A 133 3.89 -15.10 -13.54
CA GLY A 133 4.55 -15.28 -12.22
C GLY A 133 4.14 -14.26 -11.17
N SER A 134 3.16 -13.38 -11.48
CA SER A 134 2.61 -12.41 -10.52
C SER A 134 1.76 -13.04 -9.42
N GLY A 135 1.20 -14.22 -9.65
CA GLY A 135 0.29 -14.88 -8.73
C GLY A 135 -1.11 -14.23 -8.66
N MET A 136 -1.47 -13.37 -9.62
CA MET A 136 -2.78 -12.70 -9.66
C MET A 136 -3.92 -13.64 -10.02
N PHE A 137 -3.60 -14.75 -10.67
CA PHE A 137 -4.58 -15.76 -11.09
C PHE A 137 -4.52 -17.00 -10.20
N ILE A 138 -5.51 -17.88 -10.34
CA ILE A 138 -5.50 -19.15 -9.62
C ILE A 138 -4.29 -19.99 -10.04
N SER A 139 -3.79 -20.82 -9.12
CA SER A 139 -2.60 -21.63 -9.32
C SER A 139 -2.69 -22.47 -10.60
N GLY A 140 -1.62 -22.48 -11.39
CA GLY A 140 -1.51 -23.18 -12.66
C GLY A 140 -1.92 -22.34 -13.89
N PHE A 141 -2.60 -21.21 -13.72
CA PHE A 141 -3.06 -20.39 -14.84
C PHE A 141 -1.86 -19.71 -15.55
N GLU A 142 -1.05 -18.98 -14.78
CA GLU A 142 0.10 -18.27 -15.33
C GLU A 142 1.19 -19.24 -15.79
N GLU A 143 1.44 -20.29 -15.03
CA GLU A 143 2.36 -21.38 -15.39
C GLU A 143 1.97 -22.08 -16.66
N GLY A 144 0.65 -22.26 -16.90
CA GLY A 144 0.13 -22.87 -18.11
C GLY A 144 0.34 -22.03 -19.36
N ILE A 145 0.56 -20.72 -19.23
CA ILE A 145 0.84 -19.81 -20.35
C ILE A 145 2.34 -19.79 -20.70
N ILE A 146 3.21 -20.07 -19.74
CA ILE A 146 4.66 -20.14 -19.99
C ILE A 146 4.94 -21.15 -21.12
N GLY A 147 5.77 -20.72 -22.07
CA GLY A 147 6.13 -21.49 -23.26
C GLY A 147 5.11 -21.42 -24.42
N MET A 148 3.97 -20.71 -24.26
CA MET A 148 3.06 -20.48 -25.40
C MET A 148 3.69 -19.52 -26.40
N GLU A 149 3.41 -19.77 -27.70
CA GLU A 149 3.76 -18.86 -28.78
C GLU A 149 2.58 -17.92 -29.11
N ILE A 150 2.88 -16.77 -29.71
CA ILE A 150 1.83 -15.82 -30.13
C ILE A 150 0.88 -16.50 -31.14
N GLY A 151 -0.43 -16.41 -30.87
CA GLY A 151 -1.49 -17.02 -31.64
C GLY A 151 -1.84 -18.44 -31.19
N GLU A 152 -1.06 -19.05 -30.30
CA GLU A 152 -1.39 -20.35 -29.72
C GLU A 152 -2.66 -20.26 -28.87
N VAL A 153 -3.47 -21.33 -28.93
CA VAL A 153 -4.63 -21.54 -28.04
C VAL A 153 -4.34 -22.77 -27.21
N ARG A 154 -4.48 -22.64 -25.89
CA ARG A 154 -4.24 -23.73 -24.94
C ARG A 154 -5.37 -23.79 -23.92
N ASP A 155 -5.86 -25.00 -23.67
CA ASP A 155 -6.81 -25.24 -22.58
C ASP A 155 -6.07 -25.61 -21.33
N LEU A 156 -6.36 -24.88 -20.25
CA LEU A 156 -5.76 -25.05 -18.93
C LEU A 156 -6.80 -25.68 -17.99
N GLU A 157 -6.55 -26.92 -17.59
CA GLU A 157 -7.40 -27.63 -16.62
C GLU A 157 -6.93 -27.28 -15.20
N LEU A 158 -7.74 -26.54 -14.47
CA LEU A 158 -7.39 -25.95 -13.17
C LEU A 158 -8.50 -26.22 -12.15
N LYS A 159 -8.22 -25.86 -10.91
CA LYS A 159 -9.17 -25.95 -9.82
C LYS A 159 -9.19 -24.66 -9.00
N PHE A 160 -10.36 -24.15 -8.71
CA PHE A 160 -10.50 -23.03 -7.78
C PHE A 160 -10.06 -23.44 -6.37
N PRO A 161 -9.30 -22.58 -5.64
CA PRO A 161 -8.94 -22.85 -4.25
C PRO A 161 -10.20 -22.98 -3.36
N ASP A 162 -10.09 -23.75 -2.28
CA ASP A 162 -11.19 -23.91 -1.31
C ASP A 162 -11.60 -22.59 -0.63
N GLY A 163 -10.69 -21.62 -0.53
CA GLY A 163 -10.94 -20.28 0.01
C GLY A 163 -11.42 -19.25 -1.01
N TYR A 164 -11.77 -19.68 -2.24
CA TYR A 164 -12.28 -18.78 -3.28
C TYR A 164 -13.75 -18.41 -2.99
N TYR A 165 -14.38 -17.61 -3.89
CA TYR A 165 -15.81 -17.28 -3.77
C TYR A 165 -16.64 -18.55 -3.61
N GLU A 166 -17.60 -18.55 -2.68
CA GLU A 166 -18.40 -19.74 -2.28
C GLU A 166 -19.00 -20.49 -3.47
N GLU A 167 -19.43 -19.76 -4.50
CA GLU A 167 -20.02 -20.35 -5.70
C GLU A 167 -19.01 -21.11 -6.58
N PHE A 168 -17.69 -20.83 -6.46
CA PHE A 168 -16.62 -21.44 -7.28
C PHE A 168 -15.66 -22.31 -6.46
N ALA A 169 -15.60 -22.14 -5.14
CA ALA A 169 -14.65 -22.81 -4.27
C ALA A 169 -14.59 -24.33 -4.52
N GLY A 170 -13.40 -24.86 -4.76
CA GLY A 170 -13.13 -26.26 -4.98
C GLY A 170 -13.65 -26.87 -6.28
N LYS A 171 -14.24 -26.08 -7.19
CA LYS A 171 -14.71 -26.56 -8.49
C LYS A 171 -13.57 -26.67 -9.50
N ASP A 172 -13.66 -27.70 -10.36
CA ASP A 172 -12.79 -27.80 -11.54
C ASP A 172 -13.23 -26.78 -12.59
N VAL A 173 -12.25 -26.19 -13.28
CA VAL A 173 -12.47 -25.17 -14.31
C VAL A 173 -11.50 -25.39 -15.46
N THR A 174 -11.96 -25.21 -16.70
CA THR A 174 -11.10 -25.20 -17.88
C THR A 174 -11.07 -23.78 -18.45
N PHE A 175 -9.88 -23.21 -18.58
CA PHE A 175 -9.68 -21.92 -19.26
C PHE A 175 -9.09 -22.16 -20.65
N SER A 176 -9.83 -21.77 -21.69
CA SER A 176 -9.28 -21.70 -23.05
C SER A 176 -8.59 -20.34 -23.20
N VAL A 177 -7.27 -20.36 -23.32
CA VAL A 177 -6.42 -19.15 -23.36
C VAL A 177 -5.79 -19.00 -24.74
N THR A 178 -5.89 -17.80 -25.32
CA THR A 178 -5.19 -17.44 -26.56
C THR A 178 -4.13 -16.38 -26.23
N LEU A 179 -2.87 -16.65 -26.54
CA LEU A 179 -1.79 -15.67 -26.39
C LEU A 179 -1.76 -14.70 -27.57
N ARG A 180 -1.83 -13.40 -27.30
CA ARG A 180 -1.90 -12.35 -28.33
C ARG A 180 -0.59 -11.58 -28.50
N GLU A 181 0.06 -11.22 -27.40
CA GLU A 181 1.29 -10.44 -27.39
C GLU A 181 2.20 -10.91 -26.27
N ILE A 182 3.50 -10.80 -26.47
CA ILE A 182 4.53 -11.01 -25.47
C ILE A 182 5.35 -9.72 -25.37
N GLY A 183 5.41 -9.12 -24.19
CA GLY A 183 6.28 -8.01 -23.85
C GLY A 183 7.34 -8.48 -22.86
N ALA A 184 8.60 -8.58 -23.31
CA ALA A 184 9.71 -8.94 -22.47
C ALA A 184 10.11 -7.76 -21.56
N PRO A 185 10.55 -8.01 -20.31
CA PRO A 185 11.12 -6.98 -19.47
C PRO A 185 12.40 -6.41 -20.10
N PRO A 186 12.70 -5.10 -19.92
CA PRO A 186 13.93 -4.50 -20.40
C PRO A 186 15.13 -5.02 -19.60
N GLU A 187 16.32 -4.87 -20.18
CA GLU A 187 17.57 -5.08 -19.44
C GLU A 187 17.75 -4.03 -18.35
N ILE A 188 18.01 -4.47 -17.12
CA ILE A 188 18.28 -3.61 -15.99
C ILE A 188 19.79 -3.42 -15.87
N ASN A 189 20.26 -2.25 -16.28
CA ASN A 189 21.63 -1.79 -16.15
C ASN A 189 21.67 -0.44 -15.42
N ASP A 190 22.85 0.13 -15.21
CA ASP A 190 23.00 1.39 -14.47
C ASP A 190 22.33 2.57 -15.19
N ASP A 191 22.33 2.60 -16.53
CA ASP A 191 21.64 3.63 -17.31
C ASP A 191 20.11 3.54 -17.08
N PHE A 192 19.58 2.32 -17.00
CA PHE A 192 18.17 2.10 -16.63
C PHE A 192 17.88 2.64 -15.23
N CYS A 193 18.72 2.29 -14.25
CA CYS A 193 18.55 2.73 -12.86
C CYS A 193 18.53 4.25 -12.73
N GLN A 194 19.52 4.94 -13.32
CA GLN A 194 19.62 6.39 -13.29
C GLN A 194 18.46 7.11 -13.97
N LYS A 195 17.83 6.47 -14.96
CA LYS A 195 16.73 7.07 -15.72
C LYS A 195 15.36 6.86 -15.12
N TYR A 196 15.10 5.70 -14.50
CA TYR A 196 13.77 5.28 -14.11
C TYR A 196 13.62 5.01 -12.61
N THR A 197 14.70 5.09 -11.85
CA THR A 197 14.70 4.89 -10.39
C THR A 197 15.52 5.99 -9.70
N TYR A 198 15.58 5.94 -8.38
CA TYR A 198 16.43 6.84 -7.57
C TYR A 198 17.83 6.24 -7.29
N CYS A 199 18.13 5.06 -7.87
CA CYS A 199 19.39 4.35 -7.67
C CYS A 199 20.38 4.68 -8.79
N ALA A 200 21.66 4.80 -8.47
CA ALA A 200 22.71 5.05 -9.47
C ALA A 200 23.13 3.77 -10.20
N THR A 201 23.01 2.61 -9.53
CA THR A 201 23.46 1.33 -10.07
C THR A 201 22.40 0.25 -9.89
N ARG A 202 22.56 -0.83 -10.70
CA ARG A 202 21.74 -2.04 -10.55
C ARG A 202 21.86 -2.65 -9.16
N GLU A 203 23.07 -2.69 -8.59
CA GLU A 203 23.31 -3.27 -7.26
C GLU A 203 22.57 -2.49 -6.19
N GLU A 204 22.60 -1.16 -6.24
CA GLU A 204 21.83 -0.29 -5.34
C GLU A 204 20.32 -0.55 -5.47
N LEU A 205 19.81 -0.67 -6.68
CA LEU A 205 18.38 -0.94 -6.92
C LEU A 205 17.94 -2.27 -6.28
N TYR A 206 18.68 -3.36 -6.54
CA TYR A 206 18.32 -4.67 -5.98
C TYR A 206 18.47 -4.70 -4.45
N SER A 207 19.45 -4.00 -3.89
CA SER A 207 19.61 -3.85 -2.44
C SER A 207 18.43 -3.08 -1.84
N ALA A 208 18.01 -1.99 -2.48
CA ALA A 208 16.87 -1.19 -2.02
C ALA A 208 15.55 -1.98 -2.07
N LEU A 209 15.29 -2.72 -3.16
CA LEU A 209 14.09 -3.55 -3.29
C LEU A 209 14.07 -4.70 -2.27
N ARG A 210 15.23 -5.31 -2.00
CA ARG A 210 15.36 -6.31 -0.94
C ARG A 210 15.03 -5.72 0.43
N GLU A 211 15.59 -4.58 0.75
CA GLU A 211 15.33 -3.90 2.03
C GLU A 211 13.85 -3.49 2.15
N GLU A 212 13.25 -3.00 1.07
CA GLU A 212 11.83 -2.66 1.03
C GLU A 212 10.94 -3.90 1.26
N CYS A 213 11.27 -5.04 0.65
CA CYS A 213 10.61 -6.31 0.91
C CYS A 213 10.66 -6.68 2.39
N LEU A 214 11.84 -6.62 3.02
CA LEU A 214 11.99 -6.94 4.44
C LEU A 214 11.17 -6.00 5.33
N ARG A 215 11.18 -4.69 5.06
CA ARG A 215 10.40 -3.68 5.78
C ARG A 215 8.90 -3.94 5.68
N ASN A 216 8.41 -4.17 4.45
CA ASN A 216 6.99 -4.38 4.19
C ASN A 216 6.52 -5.71 4.80
N THR A 217 7.27 -6.81 4.60
CA THR A 217 6.92 -8.11 5.17
C THR A 217 6.89 -8.06 6.69
N ALA A 218 7.87 -7.40 7.32
CA ALA A 218 7.90 -7.27 8.76
C ALA A 218 6.70 -6.48 9.27
N TRP A 219 6.43 -5.32 8.67
CA TRP A 219 5.31 -4.48 9.07
C TRP A 219 3.96 -5.17 8.91
N GLU A 220 3.66 -5.70 7.73
CA GLU A 220 2.41 -6.39 7.42
C GLU A 220 2.18 -7.60 8.33
N THR A 221 3.24 -8.39 8.56
CA THR A 221 3.15 -9.57 9.43
C THR A 221 2.82 -9.17 10.87
N VAL A 222 3.50 -8.16 11.42
CA VAL A 222 3.27 -7.72 12.79
C VAL A 222 1.90 -7.05 12.91
N LEU A 223 1.54 -6.20 11.93
CA LEU A 223 0.24 -5.53 11.89
C LEU A 223 -0.92 -6.54 11.83
N SER A 224 -0.78 -7.63 11.08
CA SER A 224 -1.80 -8.68 11.00
C SER A 224 -2.07 -9.40 12.33
N ARG A 225 -1.16 -9.27 13.30
CA ARG A 225 -1.29 -9.83 14.66
C ARG A 225 -1.91 -8.85 15.65
N CYS A 226 -2.13 -7.59 15.22
CA CYS A 226 -2.70 -6.56 16.08
C CYS A 226 -4.20 -6.78 16.26
N GLU A 227 -4.65 -6.80 17.51
CA GLU A 227 -6.07 -6.89 17.88
C GLU A 227 -6.44 -5.69 18.73
N LEU A 228 -7.34 -4.84 18.22
CA LEU A 228 -7.86 -3.70 18.97
C LEU A 228 -8.80 -4.18 20.06
N LYS A 229 -8.68 -3.57 21.26
CA LYS A 229 -9.55 -3.80 22.40
C LYS A 229 -10.86 -3.01 22.26
N GLU A 230 -11.83 -3.26 23.16
CA GLU A 230 -13.10 -2.53 23.16
C GLU A 230 -12.93 -1.03 23.40
N THR A 231 -11.98 -0.64 24.26
CA THR A 231 -11.63 0.76 24.47
C THR A 231 -10.83 1.26 23.27
N GLN A 232 -11.27 2.36 22.67
CA GLN A 232 -10.61 2.98 21.53
C GLN A 232 -10.04 4.34 21.91
N PRO A 233 -8.90 4.75 21.35
CA PRO A 233 -8.38 6.10 21.49
C PRO A 233 -9.28 7.11 20.76
N GLU A 234 -9.12 8.41 21.04
CA GLU A 234 -9.92 9.46 20.39
C GLU A 234 -9.70 9.51 18.88
N GLU A 235 -8.49 9.25 18.43
CA GLU A 235 -8.08 9.19 17.01
C GLU A 235 -8.89 8.19 16.19
N TYR A 236 -9.35 7.11 16.80
CA TYR A 236 -10.28 6.18 16.15
C TYR A 236 -11.55 6.89 15.64
N THR A 237 -12.13 7.75 16.49
CA THR A 237 -13.33 8.52 16.12
C THR A 237 -13.00 9.51 15.00
N GLU A 238 -11.82 10.12 15.02
CA GLU A 238 -11.37 11.03 13.98
C GLU A 238 -11.20 10.32 12.64
N TYR A 239 -10.58 9.14 12.60
CA TYR A 239 -10.46 8.33 11.39
C TYR A 239 -11.84 7.96 10.81
N TYR A 240 -12.73 7.48 11.66
CA TYR A 240 -14.09 7.14 11.23
C TYR A 240 -14.84 8.34 10.66
N GLN A 241 -14.81 9.47 11.37
CA GLN A 241 -15.51 10.68 10.96
C GLN A 241 -14.91 11.30 9.71
N SER A 242 -13.57 11.32 9.58
CA SER A 242 -12.89 11.84 8.39
C SER A 242 -13.27 11.05 7.14
N PHE A 243 -13.29 9.72 7.24
CA PHE A 243 -13.73 8.86 6.14
C PHE A 243 -15.17 9.16 5.72
N VAL A 244 -16.10 9.17 6.67
CA VAL A 244 -17.50 9.45 6.39
C VAL A 244 -17.72 10.85 5.83
N SER A 245 -17.01 11.87 6.38
CA SER A 245 -17.11 13.25 5.94
C SER A 245 -16.58 13.46 4.52
N MET A 246 -15.49 12.78 4.16
CA MET A 246 -14.92 12.79 2.82
C MET A 246 -15.95 12.35 1.77
N PHE A 247 -16.62 11.22 2.00
CA PHE A 247 -17.62 10.71 1.06
C PHE A 247 -18.93 11.50 1.08
N ASN A 248 -19.33 12.08 2.22
CA ASN A 248 -20.43 13.04 2.27
C ASN A 248 -20.14 14.27 1.41
N ALA A 249 -18.94 14.84 1.49
CA ALA A 249 -18.54 15.97 0.66
C ALA A 249 -18.56 15.63 -0.84
N CYS A 250 -18.14 14.41 -1.21
CA CYS A 250 -18.25 13.92 -2.59
C CYS A 250 -19.72 13.81 -3.05
N ALA A 251 -20.60 13.28 -2.21
CA ALA A 251 -22.02 13.16 -2.50
C ALA A 251 -22.70 14.53 -2.64
N GLU A 252 -22.38 15.47 -1.76
CA GLU A 252 -22.86 16.85 -1.84
C GLU A 252 -22.41 17.56 -3.12
N ALA A 253 -21.16 17.36 -3.54
CA ALA A 253 -20.63 17.93 -4.79
C ALA A 253 -21.40 17.42 -6.03
N GLU A 254 -21.84 16.17 -6.00
CA GLU A 254 -22.68 15.55 -7.04
C GLU A 254 -24.18 15.79 -6.80
N LYS A 255 -24.58 16.50 -5.73
CA LYS A 255 -25.96 16.78 -5.33
C LYS A 255 -26.81 15.53 -5.11
N MET A 256 -26.23 14.54 -4.49
CA MET A 256 -26.81 13.23 -4.20
C MET A 256 -26.84 12.96 -2.70
N SER A 257 -27.65 11.99 -2.29
CA SER A 257 -27.51 11.39 -0.96
C SER A 257 -26.22 10.54 -0.90
N LEU A 258 -25.67 10.34 0.30
CA LEU A 258 -24.52 9.43 0.47
C LEU A 258 -24.86 8.00 -0.02
N GLU A 259 -26.07 7.52 0.25
CA GLU A 259 -26.54 6.20 -0.20
C GLU A 259 -26.51 6.07 -1.72
N ASP A 260 -27.08 7.04 -2.44
CA ASP A 260 -27.07 7.04 -3.90
C ASP A 260 -25.65 7.16 -4.45
N PHE A 261 -24.82 7.99 -3.82
CA PHE A 261 -23.43 8.19 -4.23
C PHE A 261 -22.61 6.90 -4.11
N VAL A 262 -22.62 6.24 -2.96
CA VAL A 262 -21.82 5.01 -2.76
C VAL A 262 -22.35 3.87 -3.62
N SER A 263 -23.67 3.77 -3.82
CA SER A 263 -24.27 2.77 -4.71
C SER A 263 -23.85 2.98 -6.16
N GLN A 264 -23.87 4.21 -6.65
CA GLN A 264 -23.58 4.53 -8.05
C GLN A 264 -22.09 4.62 -8.35
N TYR A 265 -21.31 5.25 -7.46
CA TYR A 265 -19.90 5.58 -7.68
C TYR A 265 -18.91 4.74 -6.87
N GLY A 266 -19.36 3.89 -5.96
CA GLY A 266 -18.48 3.07 -5.12
C GLY A 266 -17.45 2.27 -5.92
N GLY A 267 -17.80 1.80 -7.12
CA GLY A 267 -16.87 1.10 -8.00
C GLY A 267 -15.65 1.93 -8.48
N TYR A 268 -15.66 3.25 -8.34
CA TYR A 268 -14.50 4.13 -8.62
C TYR A 268 -13.57 4.30 -7.40
N TYR A 269 -13.99 3.82 -6.24
CA TYR A 269 -13.27 3.97 -4.96
C TYR A 269 -12.89 2.61 -4.37
N THR A 270 -12.55 1.65 -5.22
CA THR A 270 -12.20 0.29 -4.81
C THR A 270 -10.96 0.23 -3.92
N SER A 271 -10.02 1.17 -4.06
CA SER A 271 -8.87 1.32 -3.17
C SER A 271 -9.24 1.63 -1.71
N TYR A 272 -10.44 2.14 -1.48
CA TYR A 272 -11.01 2.34 -0.14
C TYR A 272 -11.91 1.18 0.30
N GLY A 273 -11.97 0.08 -0.45
CA GLY A 273 -12.84 -1.05 -0.17
C GLY A 273 -14.30 -0.86 -0.58
N LEU A 274 -14.63 0.21 -1.35
CA LEU A 274 -15.97 0.42 -1.87
C LEU A 274 -16.18 -0.38 -3.17
N ARG A 275 -17.44 -0.67 -3.49
CA ARG A 275 -17.83 -1.34 -4.73
C ARG A 275 -19.12 -0.75 -5.31
N ALA A 276 -19.34 -0.97 -6.58
CA ALA A 276 -20.60 -0.59 -7.23
C ALA A 276 -21.80 -1.33 -6.58
N GLY A 277 -22.91 -0.64 -6.41
CA GLY A 277 -24.12 -1.20 -5.80
C GLY A 277 -24.04 -1.41 -4.29
N MET A 278 -23.03 -0.83 -3.61
CA MET A 278 -22.88 -0.91 -2.16
C MET A 278 -24.04 -0.22 -1.44
N SER A 279 -24.56 -0.86 -0.40
CA SER A 279 -25.53 -0.25 0.51
C SER A 279 -24.86 0.68 1.53
N LEU A 280 -25.65 1.56 2.14
CA LEU A 280 -25.15 2.46 3.18
C LEU A 280 -24.61 1.71 4.41
N SER A 281 -25.21 0.56 4.75
CA SER A 281 -24.73 -0.27 5.86
C SER A 281 -23.36 -0.89 5.58
N GLU A 282 -23.12 -1.35 4.35
CA GLU A 282 -21.82 -1.84 3.92
C GLU A 282 -20.78 -0.71 3.89
N PHE A 283 -21.17 0.49 3.47
CA PHE A 283 -20.30 1.66 3.53
C PHE A 283 -19.83 1.97 4.95
N TYR A 284 -20.73 1.98 5.93
CA TYR A 284 -20.35 2.21 7.33
C TYR A 284 -19.49 1.08 7.90
N TYR A 285 -19.65 -0.15 7.42
CA TYR A 285 -18.76 -1.26 7.77
C TYR A 285 -17.33 -1.01 7.20
N VAL A 286 -17.23 -0.52 5.96
CA VAL A 286 -15.94 -0.13 5.38
C VAL A 286 -15.32 1.04 6.15
N ALA A 287 -16.11 2.05 6.53
CA ALA A 287 -15.62 3.17 7.34
C ALA A 287 -15.08 2.71 8.71
N LYS A 288 -15.75 1.72 9.33
CA LYS A 288 -15.27 1.11 10.57
C LYS A 288 -13.92 0.39 10.34
N ASN A 289 -13.81 -0.43 9.30
CA ASN A 289 -12.57 -1.13 8.98
C ASN A 289 -11.43 -0.15 8.67
N TYR A 290 -11.72 0.98 8.03
CA TYR A 290 -10.75 2.04 7.80
C TYR A 290 -10.23 2.63 9.13
N ALA A 291 -11.12 2.91 10.07
CA ALA A 291 -10.74 3.39 11.39
C ALA A 291 -9.95 2.33 12.18
N ASP A 292 -10.42 1.07 12.19
CA ASP A 292 -9.72 -0.04 12.83
C ASP A 292 -8.27 -0.17 12.31
N SER A 293 -8.09 -0.14 10.98
CA SER A 293 -6.78 -0.31 10.35
C SER A 293 -5.83 0.85 10.68
N ASN A 294 -6.29 2.11 10.56
CA ASN A 294 -5.44 3.27 10.85
C ASN A 294 -5.06 3.32 12.35
N THR A 295 -6.02 3.04 13.24
CA THR A 295 -5.76 2.99 14.68
C THR A 295 -4.75 1.91 15.03
N ALA A 296 -4.87 0.71 14.44
CA ALA A 296 -3.92 -0.37 14.67
C ALA A 296 -2.51 -0.02 14.17
N ASN A 297 -2.39 0.64 13.01
CA ASN A 297 -1.13 1.13 12.47
C ASN A 297 -0.45 2.12 13.43
N ASP A 298 -1.19 3.12 13.91
CA ASP A 298 -0.66 4.11 14.84
C ASP A 298 -0.24 3.48 16.17
N LEU A 299 -1.12 2.67 16.76
CA LEU A 299 -0.81 2.00 18.03
C LEU A 299 0.41 1.09 17.91
N LEU A 300 0.57 0.38 16.80
CA LEU A 300 1.76 -0.43 16.53
C LEU A 300 3.01 0.44 16.46
N LEU A 301 2.97 1.51 15.63
CA LEU A 301 4.08 2.43 15.46
C LEU A 301 4.55 3.01 16.81
N TYR A 302 3.64 3.63 17.56
CA TYR A 302 3.97 4.29 18.81
C TYR A 302 4.34 3.32 19.93
N SER A 303 3.76 2.11 19.94
CA SER A 303 4.16 1.07 20.89
C SER A 303 5.59 0.61 20.67
N ILE A 304 6.02 0.45 19.42
CA ILE A 304 7.41 0.11 19.09
C ILE A 304 8.35 1.28 19.43
N ILE A 305 8.01 2.50 19.01
CA ILE A 305 8.81 3.70 19.35
C ILE A 305 9.09 3.76 20.84
N ARG A 306 8.07 3.61 21.70
CA ARG A 306 8.21 3.68 23.15
C ARG A 306 9.00 2.51 23.70
N LYS A 307 8.70 1.28 23.26
CA LYS A 307 9.38 0.08 23.76
C LYS A 307 10.87 0.11 23.45
N GLU A 308 11.25 0.57 22.26
CA GLU A 308 12.64 0.61 21.80
C GLU A 308 13.34 1.94 22.18
N GLY A 309 12.59 2.92 22.69
CA GLY A 309 13.14 4.21 23.09
C GLY A 309 13.71 5.02 21.92
N LEU A 310 13.07 4.91 20.75
CA LEU A 310 13.49 5.64 19.55
C LEU A 310 13.33 7.14 19.76
N LYS A 311 14.29 7.93 19.28
CA LYS A 311 14.35 9.36 19.53
C LYS A 311 14.17 10.18 18.25
N THR A 312 13.72 11.43 18.43
CA THR A 312 13.55 12.43 17.37
C THR A 312 14.80 13.26 17.13
N GLU A 313 15.97 12.75 17.54
CA GLU A 313 17.27 13.39 17.40
C GLU A 313 18.38 12.32 17.34
N GLY A 314 19.56 12.70 16.86
CA GLY A 314 20.73 11.85 16.78
C GLY A 314 20.94 11.21 15.42
N GLU A 315 22.03 10.45 15.27
CA GLU A 315 22.52 9.94 13.99
C GLU A 315 21.49 9.07 13.24
N GLU A 316 20.74 8.24 13.97
CA GLU A 316 19.71 7.37 13.37
C GLU A 316 18.51 8.17 12.86
N TYR A 317 18.08 9.20 13.63
CA TYR A 317 17.04 10.12 13.19
C TYR A 317 17.47 10.91 11.97
N ASP A 318 18.67 11.50 11.99
CA ASP A 318 19.21 12.28 10.88
C ASP A 318 19.35 11.43 9.60
N SER A 319 19.76 10.18 9.75
CA SER A 319 19.83 9.23 8.63
C SER A 319 18.44 8.89 8.06
N ALA A 320 17.44 8.69 8.93
CA ALA A 320 16.06 8.44 8.48
C ALA A 320 15.42 9.70 7.85
N LEU A 321 15.73 10.88 8.37
CA LEU A 321 15.32 12.17 7.78
C LEU A 321 15.93 12.37 6.38
N ALA A 322 17.21 12.04 6.21
CA ALA A 322 17.86 12.08 4.91
C ALA A 322 17.18 11.12 3.91
N GLU A 323 16.80 9.92 4.34
CA GLU A 323 16.00 8.99 3.50
C GLU A 323 14.65 9.59 3.14
N LEU A 324 13.93 10.20 4.09
CA LEU A 324 12.66 10.86 3.81
C LEU A 324 12.82 11.92 2.70
N LEU A 325 13.85 12.74 2.77
CA LEU A 325 14.12 13.80 1.80
C LEU A 325 14.42 13.28 0.40
N THR A 326 14.91 12.05 0.23
CA THR A 326 15.08 11.45 -1.12
C THR A 326 13.76 11.26 -1.84
N ARG A 327 12.66 11.11 -1.10
CA ARG A 327 11.29 10.94 -1.64
C ARG A 327 10.66 12.29 -2.07
N TYR A 328 11.24 13.40 -1.62
CA TYR A 328 10.78 14.77 -1.88
C TYR A 328 11.91 15.61 -2.49
N PRO A 329 12.35 15.29 -3.70
CA PRO A 329 13.50 15.97 -4.32
C PRO A 329 13.24 17.47 -4.48
N GLY A 330 14.13 18.29 -3.92
CA GLY A 330 14.03 19.74 -3.94
C GLY A 330 13.34 20.38 -2.75
N TYR A 331 12.77 19.61 -1.83
CA TYR A 331 12.26 20.13 -0.56
C TYR A 331 13.32 20.15 0.52
N SER A 332 13.35 21.22 1.31
CA SER A 332 13.99 21.24 2.61
C SER A 332 13.06 20.72 3.71
N VAL A 333 13.59 20.38 4.86
CA VAL A 333 12.78 19.97 6.03
C VAL A 333 11.76 21.05 6.39
N ALA A 334 12.17 22.33 6.41
CA ALA A 334 11.29 23.44 6.75
C ALA A 334 10.11 23.58 5.76
N GLU A 335 10.34 23.35 4.47
CA GLU A 335 9.27 23.37 3.47
C GLU A 335 8.30 22.19 3.63
N LEU A 336 8.80 21.00 3.98
CA LEU A 336 7.92 19.86 4.32
C LEU A 336 7.11 20.12 5.59
N GLU A 337 7.72 20.72 6.62
CA GLU A 337 7.03 21.08 7.86
C GLU A 337 5.97 22.17 7.64
N ASP A 338 6.21 23.13 6.74
CA ASP A 338 5.24 24.18 6.40
C ASP A 338 4.05 23.61 5.60
N GLU A 339 4.31 22.67 4.69
CA GLU A 339 3.27 22.09 3.83
C GLU A 339 2.45 21.00 4.54
N TYR A 340 3.09 20.09 5.30
CA TYR A 340 2.45 18.92 5.91
C TYR A 340 2.30 19.01 7.42
N GLY A 341 2.96 19.93 8.07
CA GLY A 341 3.02 20.07 9.53
C GLY A 341 4.20 19.31 10.15
N LYS A 342 4.78 19.90 11.18
CA LYS A 342 5.97 19.37 11.87
C LYS A 342 5.76 17.96 12.43
N THR A 343 4.61 17.71 13.05
CA THR A 343 4.27 16.40 13.62
C THR A 343 4.27 15.30 12.55
N VAL A 344 3.69 15.57 11.37
CA VAL A 344 3.64 14.62 10.25
C VAL A 344 5.05 14.28 9.76
N VAL A 345 5.92 15.28 9.62
CA VAL A 345 7.32 15.06 9.20
C VAL A 345 8.05 14.20 10.23
N ILE A 346 7.95 14.54 11.51
CA ILE A 346 8.59 13.75 12.58
C ILE A 346 8.05 12.32 12.60
N THR A 347 6.72 12.12 12.53
CA THR A 347 6.11 10.77 12.50
C THR A 347 6.61 9.96 11.31
N SER A 348 6.75 10.59 10.13
CA SER A 348 7.29 9.93 8.95
C SER A 348 8.73 9.46 9.14
N VAL A 349 9.57 10.28 9.78
CA VAL A 349 10.96 9.90 10.11
C VAL A 349 10.98 8.76 11.13
N MET A 350 10.15 8.83 12.17
CA MET A 350 10.04 7.79 13.20
C MET A 350 9.55 6.46 12.59
N ASN A 351 8.61 6.53 11.65
CA ASN A 351 8.16 5.34 10.91
C ASN A 351 9.31 4.69 10.12
N ILE A 352 10.15 5.47 9.46
CA ILE A 352 11.35 4.94 8.76
C ILE A 352 12.28 4.23 9.76
N GLN A 353 12.51 4.79 10.95
CA GLN A 353 13.33 4.14 11.98
C GLN A 353 12.71 2.81 12.43
N VAL A 354 11.39 2.77 12.69
CA VAL A 354 10.68 1.53 13.06
C VAL A 354 10.77 0.49 11.96
N LEU A 355 10.54 0.86 10.70
CA LEU A 355 10.62 -0.06 9.57
C LEU A 355 12.04 -0.62 9.39
N ARG A 356 13.09 0.20 9.57
CA ARG A 356 14.50 -0.26 9.56
C ARG A 356 14.77 -1.24 10.69
N LEU A 357 14.31 -0.92 11.89
CA LEU A 357 14.45 -1.81 13.05
C LEU A 357 13.77 -3.15 12.77
N LEU A 358 12.51 -3.16 12.37
CA LEU A 358 11.79 -4.39 12.08
C LEU A 358 12.47 -5.21 10.98
N ALA A 359 12.89 -4.59 9.89
CA ALA A 359 13.62 -5.27 8.82
C ALA A 359 14.91 -5.92 9.31
N SER A 360 15.62 -5.29 10.26
CA SER A 360 16.85 -5.85 10.84
C SER A 360 16.63 -7.11 11.69
N LEU A 361 15.39 -7.34 12.14
CA LEU A 361 14.99 -8.48 12.95
C LEU A 361 14.45 -9.65 12.11
N VAL A 362 14.18 -9.42 10.81
CA VAL A 362 13.67 -10.46 9.91
C VAL A 362 14.72 -11.55 9.69
N THR A 363 14.30 -12.77 9.88
CA THR A 363 15.13 -13.93 9.53
C THR A 363 14.87 -14.36 8.09
N VAL A 364 15.89 -14.28 7.24
CA VAL A 364 15.79 -14.76 5.86
C VAL A 364 16.14 -16.25 5.82
N THR A 365 15.25 -17.03 5.20
CA THR A 365 15.39 -18.49 5.04
C THR A 365 15.57 -18.86 3.57
N GLU A 366 16.06 -20.09 3.28
CA GLU A 366 16.22 -20.61 1.92
C GLU A 366 14.89 -20.80 1.19
#